data_07c0c39626dd9a5021be1654b7fe3e67
#
_entry.id   07c0c39626dd9a5021be1654b7fe3e67
#
_cell.length_a   1.000
_cell.length_b   1.000
_cell.length_c   1.000
_cell.angle_alpha   90.00
_cell.angle_beta   90.00
_cell.angle_gamma   90.00
#
_symmetry.space_group_name_H-M   'P 1'
#
loop_
_entity.id
_entity.type
_entity.pdbx_description
1 polymer ?
#
loop_
_entity_poly.entity_id
_entity_poly.type
_entity_poly.pdbx_seq_one_letter_code
_entity_poly.pdbx_strand_id
1 'polypeptide(L)'
;MKTVLILGGSLGGLAVAHQLLKKTRPYVPDLRVILVSKNSHFYWCLASIRAVVPDLVQDSQILQPIEPGLRQYPEESVEFIVGTASNIDVTERTVRVSVDDTPDREIKYDYLVVATGAEAAARDMPWKASGSYEECLTSLHRTADCIRTAEHIVVGGGGATGVELAAEIKHEFPSKTVVLINSSDKLVSGDSSASSVESELLRLGVVVTKGVRGTPSDDAPRADGKTVVNLSDGNTLLTDLYLPTTGLSPNSGFLPGGWLTDGGYVHVDDFMRVPAAPDVWALGDVVSKPRASFLVTEAQAAGVARNVGLVLQGKDQRPVSNPPLDIFLCSIGRSRGAGHLGPIPVPSFLVWAIKGRTLGMERTAKYANGTMW
;
A
#
# COMPACT_ATOMS: atom_id res chain seq x y z
N MET A 1 -5.04 -30.32 -13.15
CA MET A 1 -5.40 -28.94 -12.76
C MET A 1 -4.14 -28.28 -12.23
N LYS A 2 -3.82 -27.05 -12.67
CA LYS A 2 -2.65 -26.28 -12.23
C LYS A 2 -3.10 -25.19 -11.27
N THR A 3 -2.59 -25.24 -10.07
CA THR A 3 -2.97 -24.31 -8.99
C THR A 3 -1.95 -23.19 -8.86
N VAL A 4 -2.40 -21.94 -9.06
CA VAL A 4 -1.65 -20.73 -8.74
C VAL A 4 -2.19 -20.15 -7.44
N LEU A 5 -1.38 -20.19 -6.38
CA LEU A 5 -1.69 -19.60 -5.09
C LEU A 5 -1.18 -18.16 -5.06
N ILE A 6 -2.03 -17.21 -4.70
CA ILE A 6 -1.69 -15.78 -4.60
C ILE A 6 -1.90 -15.36 -3.15
N LEU A 7 -0.85 -14.85 -2.52
CA LEU A 7 -0.90 -14.34 -1.15
C LEU A 7 -0.95 -12.81 -1.16
N GLY A 8 -2.10 -12.25 -0.75
CA GLY A 8 -2.38 -10.82 -0.71
C GLY A 8 -3.46 -10.40 -1.70
N GLY A 9 -4.59 -9.88 -1.20
CA GLY A 9 -5.78 -9.44 -1.96
C GLY A 9 -5.83 -7.93 -2.19
N SER A 10 -4.68 -7.23 -2.17
CA SER A 10 -4.61 -5.80 -2.47
C SER A 10 -4.22 -5.54 -3.94
N LEU A 11 -3.72 -4.34 -4.25
CA LEU A 11 -3.41 -3.86 -5.60
C LEU A 11 -2.70 -4.90 -6.48
N GLY A 12 -1.62 -5.50 -5.98
CA GLY A 12 -0.81 -6.42 -6.77
C GLY A 12 -1.47 -7.79 -6.97
N GLY A 13 -1.84 -8.47 -5.89
CA GLY A 13 -2.34 -9.85 -5.98
C GLY A 13 -3.72 -9.95 -6.63
N LEU A 14 -4.63 -9.01 -6.34
CA LEU A 14 -5.94 -8.97 -6.98
C LEU A 14 -5.83 -8.71 -8.49
N ALA A 15 -4.89 -7.82 -8.90
CA ALA A 15 -4.60 -7.59 -10.31
C ALA A 15 -4.07 -8.85 -11.01
N VAL A 16 -3.16 -9.61 -10.36
CA VAL A 16 -2.65 -10.88 -10.90
C VAL A 16 -3.78 -11.90 -11.01
N ALA A 17 -4.62 -12.05 -9.99
CA ALA A 17 -5.74 -12.99 -9.99
C ALA A 17 -6.68 -12.76 -11.18
N HIS A 18 -7.19 -11.52 -11.33
CA HIS A 18 -8.08 -11.18 -12.43
C HIS A 18 -7.43 -11.35 -13.81
N GLN A 19 -6.16 -10.96 -13.96
CA GLN A 19 -5.46 -11.11 -15.24
C GLN A 19 -5.21 -12.59 -15.60
N LEU A 20 -4.88 -13.45 -14.65
CA LEU A 20 -4.75 -14.89 -14.87
C LEU A 20 -6.08 -15.50 -15.29
N LEU A 21 -7.15 -15.20 -14.60
CA LEU A 21 -8.49 -15.72 -14.89
C LEU A 21 -9.04 -15.23 -16.24
N LYS A 22 -8.78 -13.96 -16.61
CA LYS A 22 -9.27 -13.39 -17.87
C LYS A 22 -8.40 -13.70 -19.08
N LYS A 23 -7.07 -13.65 -18.91
CA LYS A 23 -6.13 -13.67 -20.05
C LYS A 23 -5.38 -14.99 -20.20
N THR A 24 -5.19 -15.76 -19.12
CA THR A 24 -4.45 -17.02 -19.16
C THR A 24 -5.39 -18.22 -19.22
N ARG A 25 -6.43 -18.26 -18.39
CA ARG A 25 -7.36 -19.40 -18.31
C ARG A 25 -8.01 -19.79 -19.65
N PRO A 26 -8.34 -18.89 -20.57
CA PRO A 26 -8.85 -19.28 -21.90
C PRO A 26 -7.90 -20.18 -22.70
N TYR A 27 -6.60 -20.12 -22.42
CA TYR A 27 -5.57 -20.94 -23.06
C TYR A 27 -5.06 -22.10 -22.19
N VAL A 28 -5.42 -22.09 -20.89
CA VAL A 28 -5.05 -23.10 -19.88
C VAL A 28 -6.33 -23.42 -19.08
N PRO A 29 -7.27 -24.20 -19.66
CA PRO A 29 -8.60 -24.40 -19.06
C PRO A 29 -8.58 -25.06 -17.67
N ASP A 30 -7.52 -25.82 -17.35
CA ASP A 30 -7.30 -26.47 -16.05
C ASP A 30 -6.59 -25.58 -15.03
N LEU A 31 -6.44 -24.25 -15.29
CA LEU A 31 -5.93 -23.27 -14.34
C LEU A 31 -6.95 -23.04 -13.21
N ARG A 32 -6.45 -23.18 -11.98
CA ARG A 32 -7.13 -22.76 -10.76
C ARG A 32 -6.32 -21.67 -10.05
N VAL A 33 -6.96 -20.59 -9.65
CA VAL A 33 -6.37 -19.51 -8.84
C VAL A 33 -6.94 -19.59 -7.44
N ILE A 34 -6.08 -19.62 -6.42
CA ILE A 34 -6.46 -19.48 -5.02
C ILE A 34 -5.92 -18.14 -4.53
N LEU A 35 -6.80 -17.23 -4.13
CA LEU A 35 -6.44 -15.93 -3.59
C LEU A 35 -6.63 -15.92 -2.07
N VAL A 36 -5.56 -15.69 -1.32
CA VAL A 36 -5.59 -15.55 0.14
C VAL A 36 -5.39 -14.08 0.50
N SER A 37 -6.26 -13.55 1.36
CA SER A 37 -6.17 -12.16 1.84
C SER A 37 -6.58 -12.07 3.30
N LYS A 38 -5.85 -11.30 4.12
CA LYS A 38 -6.27 -10.99 5.51
C LYS A 38 -7.58 -10.23 5.56
N ASN A 39 -7.83 -9.39 4.53
CA ASN A 39 -9.00 -8.53 4.46
C ASN A 39 -9.97 -9.09 3.42
N SER A 40 -11.24 -9.20 3.77
CA SER A 40 -12.33 -9.60 2.85
C SER A 40 -12.63 -8.54 1.78
N HIS A 41 -12.14 -7.31 1.99
CA HIS A 41 -12.34 -6.17 1.11
C HIS A 41 -11.03 -5.70 0.48
N PHE A 42 -11.11 -5.27 -0.75
CA PHE A 42 -10.07 -4.50 -1.40
C PHE A 42 -10.05 -3.08 -0.82
N TYR A 43 -8.92 -2.67 -0.28
CA TYR A 43 -8.72 -1.36 0.31
C TYR A 43 -7.90 -0.45 -0.63
N TRP A 44 -8.49 0.66 -1.06
CA TRP A 44 -7.81 1.69 -1.83
C TRP A 44 -6.97 2.60 -0.90
N CYS A 45 -5.89 2.07 -0.38
CA CYS A 45 -5.04 2.73 0.63
C CYS A 45 -4.41 4.06 0.14
N LEU A 46 -4.38 4.30 -1.16
CA LEU A 46 -3.90 5.57 -1.74
C LEU A 46 -4.76 6.77 -1.31
N ALA A 47 -6.03 6.55 -0.97
CA ALA A 47 -6.92 7.59 -0.46
C ALA A 47 -7.04 7.59 1.07
N SER A 48 -6.27 6.77 1.79
CA SER A 48 -6.28 6.72 3.26
C SER A 48 -6.08 8.10 3.89
N ILE A 49 -5.19 8.89 3.31
CA ILE A 49 -4.84 10.25 3.78
C ILE A 49 -6.03 11.23 3.73
N ARG A 50 -7.02 10.99 2.89
CA ARG A 50 -8.28 11.74 2.82
C ARG A 50 -9.39 11.06 3.61
N ALA A 51 -9.40 9.72 3.65
CA ALA A 51 -10.41 8.95 4.37
C ALA A 51 -10.34 9.14 5.89
N VAL A 52 -9.16 9.48 6.43
CA VAL A 52 -9.01 9.86 7.84
C VAL A 52 -9.36 11.31 8.13
N VAL A 53 -9.67 12.12 7.13
CA VAL A 53 -10.20 13.46 7.35
C VAL A 53 -11.72 13.34 7.49
N PRO A 54 -12.29 13.75 8.64
CA PRO A 54 -13.70 13.54 8.96
C PRO A 54 -14.65 13.97 7.84
N ASP A 55 -15.63 13.13 7.56
CA ASP A 55 -16.79 13.40 6.69
C ASP A 55 -16.46 13.61 5.19
N LEU A 56 -15.21 13.35 4.75
CA LEU A 56 -14.80 13.56 3.35
C LEU A 56 -14.99 12.34 2.44
N VAL A 57 -14.89 11.14 2.98
CA VAL A 57 -14.92 9.90 2.20
C VAL A 57 -15.81 8.88 2.88
N GLN A 58 -16.72 8.30 2.13
CA GLN A 58 -17.50 7.15 2.60
C GLN A 58 -16.66 5.87 2.49
N ASP A 59 -16.80 4.97 3.45
CA ASP A 59 -16.05 3.70 3.49
C ASP A 59 -16.18 2.91 2.17
N SER A 60 -17.38 2.88 1.59
CA SER A 60 -17.67 2.21 0.31
C SER A 60 -16.91 2.79 -0.90
N GLN A 61 -16.35 4.00 -0.80
CA GLN A 61 -15.55 4.58 -1.88
C GLN A 61 -14.12 4.03 -1.91
N ILE A 62 -13.63 3.51 -0.78
CA ILE A 62 -12.26 3.01 -0.63
C ILE A 62 -12.18 1.53 -0.25
N LEU A 63 -13.27 0.94 0.22
CA LEU A 63 -13.35 -0.47 0.60
C LEU A 63 -14.45 -1.14 -0.22
N GLN A 64 -14.08 -2.19 -0.97
CA GLN A 64 -14.99 -2.95 -1.82
C GLN A 64 -14.82 -4.45 -1.57
N PRO A 65 -15.90 -5.22 -1.38
CA PRO A 65 -15.78 -6.66 -1.16
C PRO A 65 -15.14 -7.35 -2.37
N ILE A 66 -14.20 -8.25 -2.12
CA ILE A 66 -13.45 -8.96 -3.17
C ILE A 66 -14.28 -10.09 -3.76
N GLU A 67 -14.92 -10.88 -2.92
CA GLU A 67 -15.61 -12.11 -3.33
C GLU A 67 -16.66 -11.91 -4.46
N PRO A 68 -17.55 -10.89 -4.40
CA PRO A 68 -18.51 -10.66 -5.48
C PRO A 68 -17.85 -10.45 -6.85
N GLY A 69 -16.69 -9.80 -6.88
CA GLY A 69 -15.93 -9.59 -8.11
C GLY A 69 -15.35 -10.87 -8.71
N LEU A 70 -15.11 -11.88 -7.87
CA LEU A 70 -14.58 -13.18 -8.31
C LEU A 70 -15.69 -14.14 -8.78
N ARG A 71 -16.93 -13.96 -8.38
CA ARG A 71 -18.08 -14.79 -8.79
C ARG A 71 -18.40 -14.74 -10.30
N GLN A 72 -17.79 -13.80 -11.05
CA GLN A 72 -17.89 -13.77 -12.51
C GLN A 72 -17.13 -14.91 -13.20
N TYR A 73 -16.23 -15.59 -12.50
CA TYR A 73 -15.47 -16.72 -13.01
C TYR A 73 -16.10 -18.05 -12.62
N PRO A 74 -15.87 -19.13 -13.39
CA PRO A 74 -16.33 -20.46 -12.99
C PRO A 74 -15.84 -20.86 -11.59
N GLU A 75 -16.71 -21.43 -10.78
CA GLU A 75 -16.45 -21.75 -9.37
C GLU A 75 -15.20 -22.64 -9.20
N GLU A 76 -15.02 -23.61 -10.09
CA GLU A 76 -13.87 -24.52 -10.06
C GLU A 76 -12.53 -23.81 -10.36
N SER A 77 -12.56 -22.60 -10.96
CA SER A 77 -11.38 -21.86 -11.41
C SER A 77 -10.83 -20.87 -10.39
N VAL A 78 -11.60 -20.50 -9.40
CA VAL A 78 -11.18 -19.53 -8.40
C VAL A 78 -11.69 -19.89 -7.02
N GLU A 79 -10.83 -19.73 -6.02
CA GLU A 79 -11.17 -19.80 -4.60
C GLU A 79 -10.64 -18.55 -3.91
N PHE A 80 -11.47 -17.92 -3.10
CA PHE A 80 -11.09 -16.80 -2.25
C PHE A 80 -11.13 -17.23 -0.78
N ILE A 81 -10.01 -17.00 -0.08
CA ILE A 81 -9.85 -17.36 1.33
C ILE A 81 -9.50 -16.09 2.11
N VAL A 82 -10.35 -15.74 3.07
CA VAL A 82 -10.02 -14.70 4.05
C VAL A 82 -9.16 -15.37 5.12
N GLY A 83 -7.89 -15.00 5.20
CA GLY A 83 -6.94 -15.62 6.12
C GLY A 83 -5.53 -15.08 5.97
N THR A 84 -4.64 -15.52 6.86
CA THR A 84 -3.26 -15.08 6.96
C THR A 84 -2.30 -16.23 6.69
N ALA A 85 -1.41 -16.07 5.71
CA ALA A 85 -0.30 -17.00 5.49
C ALA A 85 0.68 -16.92 6.69
N SER A 86 0.92 -18.04 7.35
CA SER A 86 1.73 -18.14 8.57
C SER A 86 3.00 -18.93 8.39
N ASN A 87 3.08 -19.83 7.42
CA ASN A 87 4.25 -20.64 7.12
C ASN A 87 4.21 -21.17 5.69
N ILE A 88 5.38 -21.44 5.12
CA ILE A 88 5.53 -22.09 3.83
C ILE A 88 6.46 -23.30 3.94
N ASP A 89 6.03 -24.43 3.40
CA ASP A 89 6.89 -25.59 3.13
C ASP A 89 7.23 -25.62 1.63
N VAL A 90 8.48 -25.30 1.35
CA VAL A 90 9.00 -25.25 -0.04
C VAL A 90 9.12 -26.65 -0.67
N THR A 91 9.43 -27.66 0.15
CA THR A 91 9.60 -29.04 -0.31
C THR A 91 8.28 -29.68 -0.70
N GLU A 92 7.29 -29.54 0.17
CA GLU A 92 5.93 -30.06 -0.05
C GLU A 92 5.07 -29.13 -0.91
N ARG A 93 5.57 -27.91 -1.20
CA ARG A 93 4.84 -26.86 -1.92
C ARG A 93 3.48 -26.56 -1.28
N THR A 94 3.51 -26.30 0.02
CA THR A 94 2.32 -25.96 0.81
C THR A 94 2.50 -24.63 1.51
N VAL A 95 1.41 -23.91 1.67
CA VAL A 95 1.31 -22.72 2.53
C VAL A 95 0.28 -23.00 3.62
N ARG A 96 0.67 -22.77 4.88
CA ARG A 96 -0.27 -22.78 5.99
C ARG A 96 -0.95 -21.43 6.08
N VAL A 97 -2.28 -21.46 6.12
CA VAL A 97 -3.14 -20.27 6.20
C VAL A 97 -4.01 -20.38 7.44
N SER A 98 -3.84 -19.44 8.35
CA SER A 98 -4.74 -19.29 9.50
C SER A 98 -5.99 -18.57 9.06
N VAL A 99 -7.15 -19.17 9.34
CA VAL A 99 -8.48 -18.66 9.02
C VAL A 99 -9.22 -18.49 10.35
N ASP A 100 -9.85 -17.33 10.56
CA ASP A 100 -10.55 -17.06 11.81
C ASP A 100 -11.61 -18.14 12.11
N ASP A 101 -11.73 -18.52 13.39
CA ASP A 101 -12.70 -19.49 13.91
C ASP A 101 -12.65 -20.90 13.28
N THR A 102 -11.62 -21.22 12.51
CA THR A 102 -11.45 -22.55 11.90
C THR A 102 -10.01 -23.05 12.05
N PRO A 103 -9.78 -24.39 11.96
CA PRO A 103 -8.44 -24.92 11.93
C PRO A 103 -7.63 -24.36 10.74
N ASP A 104 -6.32 -24.19 10.95
CA ASP A 104 -5.39 -23.81 9.89
C ASP A 104 -5.55 -24.71 8.66
N ARG A 105 -5.49 -24.10 7.48
CA ARG A 105 -5.55 -24.80 6.21
C ARG A 105 -4.15 -24.93 5.60
N GLU A 106 -3.81 -26.12 5.13
CA GLU A 106 -2.63 -26.34 4.31
C GLU A 106 -3.05 -26.33 2.83
N ILE A 107 -2.51 -25.37 2.07
CA ILE A 107 -2.87 -25.16 0.66
C ILE A 107 -1.69 -25.56 -0.20
N LYS A 108 -1.87 -26.58 -1.05
CA LYS A 108 -0.89 -27.00 -2.06
C LYS A 108 -0.94 -26.07 -3.27
N TYR A 109 0.24 -25.81 -3.87
CA TYR A 109 0.36 -25.02 -5.08
C TYR A 109 1.32 -25.64 -6.10
N ASP A 110 1.08 -25.40 -7.38
CA ASP A 110 2.07 -25.61 -8.45
C ASP A 110 2.93 -24.35 -8.60
N TYR A 111 2.32 -23.16 -8.45
CA TYR A 111 2.97 -21.87 -8.57
C TYR A 111 2.48 -20.94 -7.47
N LEU A 112 3.39 -20.08 -6.98
CA LEU A 112 3.11 -19.16 -5.89
C LEU A 112 3.39 -17.71 -6.31
N VAL A 113 2.49 -16.80 -5.93
CA VAL A 113 2.70 -15.34 -6.07
C VAL A 113 2.60 -14.70 -4.70
N VAL A 114 3.71 -14.11 -4.24
CA VAL A 114 3.79 -13.37 -2.99
C VAL A 114 3.51 -11.89 -3.27
N ALA A 115 2.34 -11.43 -2.88
CA ALA A 115 1.88 -10.04 -3.04
C ALA A 115 1.37 -9.46 -1.70
N THR A 116 1.97 -9.91 -0.60
CA THR A 116 1.57 -9.58 0.77
C THR A 116 1.85 -8.12 1.17
N GLY A 117 2.61 -7.40 0.34
CA GLY A 117 2.88 -5.99 0.54
C GLY A 117 3.71 -5.68 1.79
N ALA A 118 3.45 -4.51 2.37
CA ALA A 118 4.07 -4.05 3.61
C ALA A 118 3.03 -3.37 4.50
N GLU A 119 3.26 -3.38 5.79
CA GLU A 119 2.49 -2.61 6.76
C GLU A 119 3.23 -1.34 7.17
N ALA A 120 2.52 -0.35 7.71
CA ALA A 120 3.13 0.80 8.35
C ALA A 120 3.86 0.34 9.61
N ALA A 121 5.05 0.89 9.88
CA ALA A 121 5.80 0.55 11.11
C ALA A 121 4.99 0.87 12.37
N ALA A 122 4.18 1.94 12.34
CA ALA A 122 3.14 2.18 13.33
C ALA A 122 1.88 1.41 12.91
N ARG A 123 1.73 0.21 13.43
CA ARG A 123 0.70 -0.78 13.04
C ARG A 123 -0.74 -0.27 13.12
N ASP A 124 -0.99 0.68 14.01
CA ASP A 124 -2.32 1.24 14.23
C ASP A 124 -2.74 2.30 13.19
N MET A 125 -1.88 2.61 12.23
CA MET A 125 -2.15 3.65 11.25
C MET A 125 -2.72 3.07 9.94
N PRO A 126 -3.77 3.69 9.38
CA PRO A 126 -4.50 3.15 8.23
C PRO A 126 -3.82 3.42 6.87
N TRP A 127 -2.52 3.72 6.84
CA TRP A 127 -1.82 4.03 5.57
C TRP A 127 -1.67 2.83 4.64
N LYS A 128 -1.78 1.62 5.19
CA LYS A 128 -1.75 0.35 4.48
C LYS A 128 -2.87 -0.55 5.00
N ALA A 129 -3.27 -1.54 4.19
CA ALA A 129 -4.20 -2.57 4.65
C ALA A 129 -3.47 -3.51 5.62
N SER A 130 -3.68 -3.30 6.91
CA SER A 130 -3.19 -4.17 7.98
C SER A 130 -4.39 -4.78 8.70
N GLY A 131 -4.46 -6.12 8.76
CA GLY A 131 -5.55 -6.79 9.48
C GLY A 131 -6.83 -7.04 8.68
N SER A 132 -7.92 -7.33 9.39
CA SER A 132 -9.25 -7.60 8.86
C SER A 132 -9.94 -6.34 8.30
N TYR A 133 -11.12 -6.53 7.74
CA TYR A 133 -11.97 -5.42 7.31
C TYR A 133 -12.37 -4.52 8.49
N GLU A 134 -12.76 -5.13 9.60
CA GLU A 134 -13.20 -4.47 10.82
C GLU A 134 -12.05 -3.68 11.49
N GLU A 135 -10.86 -4.26 11.52
CA GLU A 135 -9.65 -3.59 12.02
C GLU A 135 -9.27 -2.39 11.16
N CYS A 136 -9.38 -2.53 9.82
CA CYS A 136 -9.14 -1.43 8.89
C CYS A 136 -10.13 -0.28 9.11
N LEU A 137 -11.43 -0.56 9.21
CA LEU A 137 -12.46 0.44 9.51
C LEU A 137 -12.23 1.11 10.86
N THR A 138 -11.96 0.32 11.89
CA THR A 138 -11.69 0.83 13.25
C THR A 138 -10.51 1.79 13.24
N SER A 139 -9.42 1.45 12.55
CA SER A 139 -8.25 2.32 12.43
C SER A 139 -8.55 3.62 11.69
N LEU A 140 -9.31 3.56 10.58
CA LEU A 140 -9.74 4.74 9.82
C LEU A 140 -10.59 5.67 10.68
N HIS A 141 -11.66 5.16 11.29
CA HIS A 141 -12.60 5.95 12.06
C HIS A 141 -11.96 6.53 13.32
N ARG A 142 -11.19 5.74 14.07
CA ARG A 142 -10.43 6.21 15.23
C ARG A 142 -9.48 7.36 14.84
N THR A 143 -8.75 7.22 13.74
CA THR A 143 -7.82 8.27 13.28
C THR A 143 -8.60 9.54 12.90
N ALA A 144 -9.75 9.40 12.24
CA ALA A 144 -10.62 10.52 11.89
C ALA A 144 -11.13 11.26 13.15
N ASP A 145 -11.58 10.54 14.16
CA ASP A 145 -12.07 11.12 15.42
C ASP A 145 -10.95 11.85 16.18
N CYS A 146 -9.74 11.28 16.19
CA CYS A 146 -8.56 11.96 16.76
C CYS A 146 -8.24 13.26 16.00
N ILE A 147 -8.28 13.24 14.66
CA ILE A 147 -8.07 14.45 13.85
C ILE A 147 -9.16 15.48 14.09
N ARG A 148 -10.42 15.06 14.27
CA ARG A 148 -11.55 15.95 14.54
C ARG A 148 -11.35 16.76 15.83
N THR A 149 -10.88 16.12 16.89
CA THR A 149 -10.76 16.69 18.23
C THR A 149 -9.46 17.45 18.47
N ALA A 150 -8.36 17.09 17.80
CA ALA A 150 -7.06 17.71 17.98
C ALA A 150 -7.00 19.10 17.35
N GLU A 151 -6.44 20.10 18.06
CA GLU A 151 -6.18 21.46 17.53
C GLU A 151 -4.73 21.61 17.05
N HIS A 152 -3.79 20.92 17.70
CA HIS A 152 -2.38 20.88 17.31
C HIS A 152 -2.02 19.46 16.89
N ILE A 153 -1.66 19.29 15.61
CA ILE A 153 -1.39 17.99 14.99
C ILE A 153 0.04 17.97 14.44
N VAL A 154 0.78 16.95 14.81
CA VAL A 154 2.13 16.71 14.27
C VAL A 154 2.10 15.48 13.37
N VAL A 155 2.49 15.65 12.12
CA VAL A 155 2.70 14.55 11.16
C VAL A 155 4.19 14.21 11.10
N GLY A 156 4.56 13.01 11.47
CA GLY A 156 5.94 12.52 11.47
C GLY A 156 6.27 11.79 10.17
N GLY A 157 7.08 12.42 9.32
CA GLY A 157 7.55 11.86 8.05
C GLY A 157 7.18 12.71 6.83
N GLY A 158 8.18 13.25 6.16
CA GLY A 158 8.03 14.10 4.97
C GLY A 158 8.00 13.34 3.64
N GLY A 159 7.64 12.05 3.65
CA GLY A 159 7.32 11.29 2.42
C GLY A 159 5.98 11.71 1.80
N ALA A 160 5.60 11.10 0.67
CA ALA A 160 4.36 11.44 -0.01
C ALA A 160 3.12 11.32 0.91
N THR A 161 3.02 10.24 1.69
CA THR A 161 1.90 10.03 2.64
C THR A 161 1.80 11.16 3.66
N GLY A 162 2.91 11.53 4.31
CA GLY A 162 2.88 12.57 5.34
C GLY A 162 2.61 13.96 4.78
N VAL A 163 3.20 14.28 3.63
CA VAL A 163 2.94 15.53 2.90
C VAL A 163 1.46 15.66 2.54
N GLU A 164 0.90 14.64 1.91
CA GLU A 164 -0.50 14.63 1.48
C GLU A 164 -1.46 14.66 2.66
N LEU A 165 -1.16 13.91 3.74
CA LEU A 165 -1.95 13.91 4.97
C LEU A 165 -1.97 15.29 5.64
N ALA A 166 -0.80 15.90 5.87
CA ALA A 166 -0.70 17.22 6.46
C ALA A 166 -1.47 18.27 5.63
N ALA A 167 -1.37 18.15 4.30
CA ALA A 167 -2.09 19.03 3.39
C ALA A 167 -3.61 18.82 3.40
N GLU A 168 -4.10 17.58 3.45
CA GLU A 168 -5.54 17.28 3.53
C GLU A 168 -6.13 17.81 4.85
N ILE A 169 -5.45 17.57 5.98
CA ILE A 169 -5.89 18.08 7.29
C ILE A 169 -5.93 19.60 7.30
N LYS A 170 -4.85 20.27 6.86
CA LYS A 170 -4.77 21.73 6.87
C LYS A 170 -5.74 22.39 5.90
N HIS A 171 -6.05 21.73 4.79
CA HIS A 171 -7.03 22.22 3.82
C HIS A 171 -8.45 22.17 4.40
N GLU A 172 -8.82 21.10 5.09
CA GLU A 172 -10.15 20.93 5.69
C GLU A 172 -10.33 21.77 6.96
N PHE A 173 -9.28 21.84 7.76
CA PHE A 173 -9.29 22.56 9.04
C PHE A 173 -8.25 23.70 9.05
N PRO A 174 -8.52 24.83 8.40
CA PRO A 174 -7.55 25.94 8.29
C PRO A 174 -7.14 26.55 9.64
N SER A 175 -8.00 26.45 10.67
CA SER A 175 -7.72 26.95 12.03
C SER A 175 -6.74 26.08 12.80
N LYS A 176 -6.68 24.77 12.53
CA LYS A 176 -5.78 23.84 13.25
C LYS A 176 -4.31 24.12 12.93
N THR A 177 -3.46 23.96 13.92
CA THR A 177 -2.00 23.98 13.72
C THR A 177 -1.54 22.60 13.24
N VAL A 178 -1.00 22.52 12.02
CA VAL A 178 -0.46 21.30 11.44
C VAL A 178 1.04 21.44 11.20
N VAL A 179 1.84 20.60 11.84
CA VAL A 179 3.29 20.57 11.75
C VAL A 179 3.72 19.28 11.05
N LEU A 180 4.51 19.39 9.98
CA LEU A 180 5.15 18.27 9.31
C LEU A 180 6.61 18.20 9.71
N ILE A 181 7.01 17.09 10.32
CA ILE A 181 8.41 16.81 10.71
C ILE A 181 9.05 15.88 9.70
N ASN A 182 10.25 16.24 9.22
CA ASN A 182 11.05 15.43 8.31
C ASN A 182 12.49 15.30 8.79
N SER A 183 13.02 14.06 8.78
CA SER A 183 14.39 13.78 9.23
C SER A 183 15.49 14.24 8.27
N SER A 184 15.15 14.47 7.01
CA SER A 184 16.07 15.00 5.98
C SER A 184 15.79 16.46 5.67
N ASP A 185 16.75 17.13 5.01
CA ASP A 185 16.61 18.53 4.56
C ASP A 185 15.62 18.67 3.38
N LYS A 186 15.32 17.58 2.68
CA LYS A 186 14.41 17.58 1.53
C LYS A 186 13.22 16.68 1.79
N LEU A 187 12.02 17.17 1.48
CA LEU A 187 10.79 16.39 1.48
C LEU A 187 10.78 15.34 0.37
N VAL A 188 9.84 14.44 0.40
CA VAL A 188 9.56 13.39 -0.60
C VAL A 188 10.80 12.63 -1.04
N SER A 189 11.68 12.32 -0.07
CA SER A 189 12.96 11.60 -0.27
C SER A 189 13.92 12.30 -1.25
N GLY A 190 13.85 13.62 -1.34
CA GLY A 190 14.71 14.40 -2.22
C GLY A 190 14.33 14.37 -3.69
N ASP A 191 13.09 13.97 -4.00
CA ASP A 191 12.51 14.05 -5.34
C ASP A 191 12.72 15.43 -5.98
N SER A 192 12.82 15.51 -7.30
CA SER A 192 12.99 16.78 -8.02
C SER A 192 11.89 17.81 -7.74
N SER A 193 10.71 17.37 -7.34
CA SER A 193 9.57 18.22 -6.95
C SER A 193 9.62 18.69 -5.50
N ALA A 194 10.62 18.31 -4.68
CA ALA A 194 10.67 18.59 -3.24
C ALA A 194 10.46 20.06 -2.89
N SER A 195 11.14 20.97 -3.61
CA SER A 195 11.00 22.42 -3.38
C SER A 195 9.60 22.95 -3.72
N SER A 196 9.00 22.43 -4.79
CA SER A 196 7.62 22.79 -5.17
C SER A 196 6.61 22.26 -4.15
N VAL A 197 6.79 21.04 -3.66
CA VAL A 197 5.97 20.43 -2.59
C VAL A 197 6.03 21.29 -1.33
N GLU A 198 7.24 21.65 -0.89
CA GLU A 198 7.46 22.49 0.29
C GLU A 198 6.79 23.86 0.14
N SER A 199 6.99 24.52 -1.00
CA SER A 199 6.37 25.83 -1.28
C SER A 199 4.84 25.78 -1.22
N GLU A 200 4.23 24.73 -1.74
CA GLU A 200 2.77 24.58 -1.70
C GLU A 200 2.26 24.27 -0.28
N LEU A 201 2.98 23.48 0.52
CA LEU A 201 2.65 23.24 1.94
C LEU A 201 2.70 24.52 2.77
N LEU A 202 3.78 25.30 2.63
CA LEU A 202 3.93 26.58 3.33
C LEU A 202 2.83 27.56 2.94
N ARG A 203 2.47 27.63 1.66
CA ARG A 203 1.36 28.47 1.17
C ARG A 203 0.02 28.04 1.74
N LEU A 204 -0.18 26.75 1.98
CA LEU A 204 -1.39 26.21 2.63
C LEU A 204 -1.41 26.52 4.13
N GLY A 205 -0.25 26.86 4.73
CA GLY A 205 -0.11 27.17 6.15
C GLY A 205 0.29 25.95 7.00
N VAL A 206 0.86 24.92 6.39
CA VAL A 206 1.52 23.83 7.12
C VAL A 206 2.88 24.32 7.61
N VAL A 207 3.20 24.09 8.88
CA VAL A 207 4.54 24.33 9.44
C VAL A 207 5.44 23.16 9.06
N VAL A 208 6.57 23.42 8.40
CA VAL A 208 7.50 22.37 7.98
C VAL A 208 8.79 22.44 8.79
N THR A 209 9.11 21.39 9.53
CA THR A 209 10.34 21.24 10.32
C THR A 209 11.20 20.15 9.70
N LYS A 210 12.43 20.48 9.30
CA LYS A 210 13.35 19.60 8.60
C LYS A 210 14.61 19.31 9.39
N GLY A 211 15.34 18.24 9.03
CA GLY A 211 16.57 17.83 9.68
C GLY A 211 16.39 17.18 11.07
N VAL A 212 15.14 16.94 11.46
CA VAL A 212 14.83 16.33 12.76
C VAL A 212 13.87 15.15 12.63
N ARG A 213 14.11 14.12 13.42
CA ARG A 213 13.18 12.98 13.57
C ARG A 213 12.36 13.18 14.84
N GLY A 214 11.03 13.02 14.71
CA GLY A 214 10.13 12.99 15.85
C GLY A 214 9.79 11.54 16.24
N THR A 215 9.81 11.25 17.52
CA THR A 215 9.37 9.95 18.08
C THR A 215 8.47 10.25 19.27
N PRO A 216 7.27 9.67 19.36
CA PRO A 216 6.43 9.83 20.54
C PRO A 216 7.17 9.30 21.77
N SER A 217 7.00 9.94 22.92
CA SER A 217 7.53 9.44 24.19
C SER A 217 6.76 8.19 24.61
N ASP A 218 7.47 7.20 25.14
CA ASP A 218 6.88 5.99 25.74
C ASP A 218 6.39 6.24 27.18
N ASP A 219 6.50 7.46 27.69
CA ASP A 219 6.02 7.82 29.02
C ASP A 219 4.49 7.67 29.13
N ALA A 220 4.02 7.47 30.36
CA ALA A 220 2.60 7.38 30.64
C ALA A 220 1.85 8.60 30.07
N PRO A 221 0.61 8.39 29.54
CA PRO A 221 -0.20 9.49 29.02
C PRO A 221 -0.29 10.63 30.02
N ARG A 222 -0.05 11.85 29.55
CA ARG A 222 -0.18 13.04 30.38
C ARG A 222 -1.63 13.27 30.84
N ALA A 223 -1.80 13.87 32.00
CA ALA A 223 -3.12 14.18 32.54
C ALA A 223 -3.93 15.13 31.62
N ASP A 224 -3.24 15.93 30.77
CA ASP A 224 -3.86 16.82 29.78
C ASP A 224 -4.15 16.14 28.44
N GLY A 225 -3.92 14.82 28.32
CA GLY A 225 -4.15 14.03 27.11
C GLY A 225 -3.18 14.31 25.96
N LYS A 226 -2.17 15.16 26.16
CA LYS A 226 -1.22 15.51 25.09
C LYS A 226 -0.09 14.52 24.96
N THR A 227 0.40 14.37 23.75
CA THR A 227 1.56 13.54 23.40
C THR A 227 2.83 14.40 23.42
N VAL A 228 3.86 13.92 24.07
CA VAL A 228 5.22 14.47 23.97
C VAL A 228 5.92 13.78 22.79
N VAL A 229 6.43 14.57 21.85
CA VAL A 229 7.25 14.09 20.73
C VAL A 229 8.69 14.51 20.99
N ASN A 230 9.57 13.53 21.18
CA ASN A 230 11.01 13.74 21.33
C ASN A 230 11.62 13.97 19.94
N LEU A 231 12.39 15.05 19.79
CA LEU A 231 13.07 15.38 18.54
C LEU A 231 14.54 14.95 18.62
N SER A 232 15.09 14.53 17.49
CA SER A 232 16.49 14.04 17.42
C SER A 232 17.56 15.11 17.71
N ASP A 233 17.19 16.37 17.76
CA ASP A 233 18.04 17.51 18.15
C ASP A 233 18.05 17.77 19.66
N GLY A 234 17.36 16.93 20.45
CA GLY A 234 17.26 17.03 21.90
C GLY A 234 16.08 17.89 22.40
N ASN A 235 15.36 18.53 21.51
CA ASN A 235 14.15 19.27 21.85
C ASN A 235 12.93 18.35 22.00
N THR A 236 11.86 18.88 22.57
CA THR A 236 10.56 18.20 22.67
C THR A 236 9.46 19.06 22.10
N LEU A 237 8.45 18.44 21.53
CA LEU A 237 7.24 19.09 21.03
C LEU A 237 6.01 18.49 21.73
N LEU A 238 5.12 19.36 22.23
CA LEU A 238 3.86 18.93 22.80
C LEU A 238 2.75 19.07 21.78
N THR A 239 1.97 18.01 21.57
CA THR A 239 0.89 17.99 20.59
C THR A 239 -0.35 17.26 21.09
N ASP A 240 -1.53 17.62 20.56
CA ASP A 240 -2.76 16.89 20.84
C ASP A 240 -2.78 15.55 20.11
N LEU A 241 -2.16 15.49 18.90
CA LEU A 241 -2.14 14.29 18.08
C LEU A 241 -0.81 14.18 17.33
N TYR A 242 -0.17 13.00 17.40
CA TYR A 242 0.96 12.63 16.57
C TYR A 242 0.57 11.54 15.58
N LEU A 243 0.79 11.79 14.29
CA LEU A 243 0.48 10.88 13.18
C LEU A 243 1.78 10.41 12.51
N PRO A 244 2.31 9.25 12.85
CA PRO A 244 3.49 8.70 12.20
C PRO A 244 3.16 8.21 10.79
N THR A 245 3.93 8.65 9.80
CA THR A 245 3.83 8.20 8.40
C THR A 245 5.15 7.61 7.89
N THR A 246 6.05 7.29 8.81
CA THR A 246 7.40 6.78 8.53
C THR A 246 7.48 5.28 8.70
N GLY A 247 8.35 4.67 7.88
CA GLY A 247 8.68 3.25 7.97
C GLY A 247 7.62 2.35 7.33
N LEU A 248 8.13 1.38 6.59
CA LEU A 248 7.36 0.25 6.09
C LEU A 248 8.07 -1.03 6.54
N SER A 249 7.30 -2.01 6.98
CA SER A 249 7.76 -3.35 7.32
C SER A 249 7.19 -4.33 6.31
N PRO A 250 8.01 -5.06 5.52
CA PRO A 250 7.48 -6.01 4.55
C PRO A 250 6.79 -7.18 5.25
N ASN A 251 5.65 -7.61 4.71
CA ASN A 251 4.88 -8.75 5.22
C ASN A 251 5.47 -10.07 4.69
N SER A 252 6.70 -10.39 5.11
CA SER A 252 7.52 -11.50 4.62
C SER A 252 7.99 -12.46 5.71
N GLY A 253 7.64 -12.22 6.98
CA GLY A 253 8.16 -12.97 8.14
C GLY A 253 7.84 -14.47 8.13
N PHE A 254 6.90 -14.93 7.31
CA PHE A 254 6.55 -16.34 7.12
C PHE A 254 7.34 -17.03 6.01
N LEU A 255 8.16 -16.27 5.25
CA LEU A 255 8.94 -16.77 4.13
C LEU A 255 10.32 -17.25 4.58
N PRO A 256 10.94 -18.20 3.84
CA PRO A 256 12.30 -18.64 4.12
C PRO A 256 13.31 -17.48 4.07
N GLY A 257 14.23 -17.43 5.04
CA GLY A 257 15.26 -16.37 5.11
C GLY A 257 16.12 -16.24 3.86
N GLY A 258 16.39 -17.36 3.15
CA GLY A 258 17.13 -17.35 1.88
C GLY A 258 16.42 -16.65 0.71
N TRP A 259 15.16 -16.27 0.86
CA TRP A 259 14.41 -15.48 -0.12
C TRP A 259 14.47 -13.98 0.16
N LEU A 260 14.96 -13.60 1.34
CA LEU A 260 14.88 -12.24 1.86
C LEU A 260 16.23 -11.52 1.77
N THR A 261 16.15 -10.21 1.58
CA THR A 261 17.27 -9.28 1.79
C THR A 261 17.45 -9.01 3.29
N ASP A 262 18.56 -8.37 3.68
CA ASP A 262 18.81 -7.94 5.07
C ASP A 262 17.69 -7.04 5.64
N GLY A 263 16.98 -6.32 4.77
CA GLY A 263 15.82 -5.49 5.13
C GLY A 263 14.50 -6.25 5.22
N GLY A 264 14.49 -7.57 5.06
CA GLY A 264 13.30 -8.43 5.13
C GLY A 264 12.45 -8.40 3.85
N TYR A 265 12.87 -7.72 2.79
CA TYR A 265 12.16 -7.71 1.51
C TYR A 265 12.48 -8.94 0.68
N VAL A 266 11.51 -9.39 -0.12
CA VAL A 266 11.73 -10.52 -1.02
C VAL A 266 12.67 -10.12 -2.15
N HIS A 267 13.73 -10.91 -2.35
CA HIS A 267 14.66 -10.76 -3.46
C HIS A 267 14.07 -11.39 -4.73
N VAL A 268 14.05 -10.64 -5.83
CA VAL A 268 13.52 -11.09 -7.13
C VAL A 268 14.47 -10.77 -8.27
N ASP A 269 14.40 -11.58 -9.32
CA ASP A 269 15.10 -11.36 -10.59
C ASP A 269 14.33 -10.38 -11.52
N ASP A 270 14.84 -10.19 -12.74
CA ASP A 270 14.21 -9.32 -13.75
C ASP A 270 12.83 -9.83 -14.22
N PHE A 271 12.48 -11.06 -13.93
CA PHE A 271 11.17 -11.65 -14.21
C PHE A 271 10.21 -11.57 -13.03
N MET A 272 10.61 -10.87 -11.95
CA MET A 272 9.94 -10.83 -10.64
C MET A 272 9.85 -12.21 -9.97
N ARG A 273 10.72 -13.12 -10.31
CA ARG A 273 10.79 -14.48 -9.77
C ARG A 273 11.79 -14.52 -8.61
N VAL A 274 11.50 -15.35 -7.62
CA VAL A 274 12.43 -15.61 -6.50
C VAL A 274 13.54 -16.56 -7.00
N PRO A 275 14.82 -16.14 -7.06
CA PRO A 275 15.89 -16.98 -7.62
C PRO A 275 16.05 -18.33 -6.92
N ALA A 276 15.81 -18.38 -5.61
CA ALA A 276 15.89 -19.59 -4.81
C ALA A 276 14.66 -20.53 -4.95
N ALA A 277 13.59 -20.08 -5.67
CA ALA A 277 12.36 -20.83 -5.83
C ALA A 277 11.74 -20.56 -7.22
N PRO A 278 12.07 -21.34 -8.24
CA PRO A 278 11.75 -21.05 -9.64
C PRO A 278 10.25 -21.01 -9.97
N ASP A 279 9.40 -21.55 -9.10
CA ASP A 279 7.94 -21.54 -9.25
C ASP A 279 7.26 -20.44 -8.40
N VAL A 280 8.06 -19.47 -7.88
CA VAL A 280 7.60 -18.41 -6.99
C VAL A 280 7.93 -17.05 -7.57
N TRP A 281 6.94 -16.16 -7.64
CA TRP A 281 7.08 -14.74 -7.97
C TRP A 281 6.70 -13.88 -6.77
N ALA A 282 7.26 -12.67 -6.70
CA ALA A 282 6.85 -11.68 -5.72
C ALA A 282 6.74 -10.30 -6.36
N LEU A 283 5.82 -9.45 -5.84
CA LEU A 283 5.57 -8.11 -6.36
C LEU A 283 4.97 -7.15 -5.32
N GLY A 284 5.02 -5.87 -5.64
CA GLY A 284 4.51 -4.80 -4.80
C GLY A 284 5.43 -4.45 -3.64
N ASP A 285 4.88 -3.93 -2.56
CA ASP A 285 5.66 -3.38 -1.45
C ASP A 285 6.45 -4.44 -0.65
N VAL A 286 6.25 -5.73 -0.92
CA VAL A 286 7.02 -6.83 -0.30
C VAL A 286 8.38 -7.03 -0.95
N VAL A 287 8.62 -6.47 -2.14
CA VAL A 287 9.92 -6.55 -2.83
C VAL A 287 10.75 -5.28 -2.60
N SER A 288 12.10 -5.42 -2.64
CA SER A 288 13.01 -4.34 -2.27
C SER A 288 13.14 -3.23 -3.31
N LYS A 289 12.86 -3.51 -4.58
CA LYS A 289 13.07 -2.59 -5.71
C LYS A 289 12.07 -2.86 -6.83
N PRO A 290 11.75 -1.85 -7.62
CA PRO A 290 12.01 -0.42 -7.43
C PRO A 290 11.16 0.20 -6.31
N ARG A 291 11.34 1.52 -6.04
CA ARG A 291 10.52 2.26 -5.06
C ARG A 291 9.03 1.93 -5.24
N ALA A 292 8.38 1.52 -4.16
CA ALA A 292 6.96 1.20 -4.13
C ALA A 292 6.12 2.39 -4.62
N SER A 293 5.29 2.15 -5.62
CA SER A 293 4.30 3.10 -6.12
C SER A 293 3.16 2.34 -6.81
N PHE A 294 2.02 3.00 -6.95
CA PHE A 294 0.87 2.44 -7.65
C PHE A 294 1.21 1.96 -9.06
N LEU A 295 1.85 2.82 -9.89
CA LEU A 295 2.20 2.49 -11.27
C LEU A 295 3.23 1.36 -11.37
N VAL A 296 4.18 1.31 -10.46
CA VAL A 296 5.16 0.22 -10.39
C VAL A 296 4.47 -1.09 -10.03
N THR A 297 3.58 -1.08 -9.03
CA THR A 297 2.84 -2.28 -8.64
C THR A 297 1.94 -2.79 -9.79
N GLU A 298 1.28 -1.90 -10.54
CA GLU A 298 0.50 -2.30 -11.72
C GLU A 298 1.36 -2.94 -12.82
N ALA A 299 2.52 -2.34 -13.12
CA ALA A 299 3.46 -2.89 -14.11
C ALA A 299 4.00 -4.26 -13.68
N GLN A 300 4.37 -4.40 -12.40
CA GLN A 300 4.80 -5.68 -11.83
C GLN A 300 3.68 -6.73 -11.88
N ALA A 301 2.45 -6.38 -11.51
CA ALA A 301 1.31 -7.30 -11.54
C ALA A 301 1.01 -7.80 -12.97
N ALA A 302 1.02 -6.90 -13.96
CA ALA A 302 0.86 -7.27 -15.36
C ALA A 302 2.00 -8.16 -15.87
N GLY A 303 3.24 -7.87 -15.46
CA GLY A 303 4.41 -8.66 -15.79
C GLY A 303 4.38 -10.05 -15.18
N VAL A 304 4.06 -10.16 -13.89
CA VAL A 304 3.96 -11.45 -13.18
C VAL A 304 2.82 -12.28 -13.74
N ALA A 305 1.63 -11.73 -13.93
CA ALA A 305 0.50 -12.44 -14.51
C ALA A 305 0.83 -13.00 -15.91
N ARG A 306 1.51 -12.19 -16.75
CA ARG A 306 2.01 -12.62 -18.06
C ARG A 306 3.02 -13.76 -17.93
N ASN A 307 4.01 -13.65 -17.03
CA ASN A 307 5.08 -14.63 -16.88
C ASN A 307 4.56 -15.97 -16.33
N VAL A 308 3.69 -15.95 -15.33
CA VAL A 308 2.98 -17.14 -14.85
C VAL A 308 2.19 -17.78 -16.00
N GLY A 309 1.46 -16.98 -16.78
CA GLY A 309 0.71 -17.46 -17.93
C GLY A 309 1.59 -18.06 -19.04
N LEU A 310 2.78 -17.52 -19.28
CA LEU A 310 3.75 -18.07 -20.23
C LEU A 310 4.31 -19.42 -19.74
N VAL A 311 4.70 -19.50 -18.47
CA VAL A 311 5.21 -20.75 -17.87
C VAL A 311 4.15 -21.85 -17.90
N LEU A 312 2.90 -21.54 -17.59
CA LEU A 312 1.77 -22.46 -17.68
C LEU A 312 1.56 -23.02 -19.09
N GLN A 313 1.96 -22.25 -20.12
CA GLN A 313 1.90 -22.65 -21.54
C GLN A 313 3.20 -23.27 -22.04
N GLY A 314 4.22 -23.51 -21.19
CA GLY A 314 5.54 -24.01 -21.59
C GLY A 314 6.35 -23.03 -22.43
N LYS A 315 6.11 -21.70 -22.27
CA LYS A 315 6.79 -20.64 -23.01
C LYS A 315 7.78 -19.90 -22.13
N ASP A 316 8.78 -19.26 -22.75
CA ASP A 316 9.78 -18.46 -22.06
C ASP A 316 9.17 -17.19 -21.43
N GLN A 317 9.62 -16.88 -20.23
CA GLN A 317 9.28 -15.65 -19.52
C GLN A 317 9.89 -14.41 -20.20
N ARG A 318 9.35 -13.25 -19.88
CA ARG A 318 9.84 -11.97 -20.38
C ARG A 318 10.18 -11.04 -19.21
N PRO A 319 11.26 -10.25 -19.28
CA PRO A 319 11.57 -9.28 -18.24
C PRO A 319 10.39 -8.37 -17.94
N VAL A 320 10.23 -8.05 -16.67
CA VAL A 320 9.20 -7.11 -16.19
C VAL A 320 9.83 -5.73 -16.16
N SER A 321 9.40 -4.89 -17.08
CA SER A 321 9.90 -3.53 -17.18
C SER A 321 9.17 -2.61 -16.20
N ASN A 322 9.91 -1.69 -15.60
CA ASN A 322 9.31 -0.56 -14.88
C ASN A 322 8.54 0.35 -15.84
N PRO A 323 7.64 1.19 -15.34
CA PRO A 323 7.02 2.24 -16.14
C PRO A 323 8.11 3.05 -16.88
N PRO A 324 7.91 3.37 -18.17
CA PRO A 324 8.96 3.99 -19.01
C PRO A 324 9.31 5.42 -18.57
N LEU A 325 8.44 6.04 -17.81
CA LEU A 325 8.64 7.38 -17.26
C LEU A 325 8.61 7.31 -15.74
N ASP A 326 9.55 7.99 -15.11
CA ASP A 326 9.46 8.28 -13.68
C ASP A 326 8.37 9.34 -13.47
N ILE A 327 7.29 8.94 -12.81
CA ILE A 327 6.12 9.78 -12.54
C ILE A 327 5.99 9.94 -11.04
N PHE A 328 6.07 11.18 -10.60
CA PHE A 328 5.77 11.54 -9.24
C PHE A 328 4.71 12.64 -9.20
N LEU A 329 3.59 12.39 -8.55
CA LEU A 329 2.53 13.37 -8.32
C LEU A 329 2.15 13.35 -6.83
N CYS A 330 2.19 14.52 -6.19
CA CYS A 330 1.83 14.70 -4.78
C CYS A 330 0.71 15.74 -4.70
N SER A 331 -0.43 15.35 -4.13
CA SER A 331 -1.55 16.27 -3.93
C SER A 331 -1.30 17.16 -2.71
N ILE A 332 -1.69 18.43 -2.80
CA ILE A 332 -1.59 19.39 -1.70
C ILE A 332 -3.00 19.93 -1.42
N GLY A 333 -3.69 19.26 -0.51
CA GLY A 333 -5.11 19.46 -0.31
C GLY A 333 -5.92 19.14 -1.56
N ARG A 334 -7.11 19.73 -1.71
CA ARG A 334 -8.05 19.39 -2.78
C ARG A 334 -8.08 20.38 -3.96
N SER A 335 -7.05 21.22 -4.09
CA SER A 335 -7.02 22.23 -5.17
C SER A 335 -5.65 22.37 -5.83
N ARG A 336 -4.60 21.81 -5.23
CA ARG A 336 -3.21 21.99 -5.67
C ARG A 336 -2.43 20.67 -5.64
N GLY A 337 -1.22 20.72 -6.16
CA GLY A 337 -0.27 19.64 -6.09
C GLY A 337 1.07 20.02 -6.71
N ALA A 338 2.05 19.15 -6.56
CA ALA A 338 3.35 19.28 -7.20
C ALA A 338 3.81 17.90 -7.69
N GLY A 339 4.61 17.88 -8.76
CA GLY A 339 5.10 16.63 -9.31
C GLY A 339 5.75 16.81 -10.66
N HIS A 340 6.13 15.68 -11.26
CA HIS A 340 6.78 15.63 -12.58
C HIS A 340 6.38 14.39 -13.38
N LEU A 341 6.55 14.47 -14.69
CA LEU A 341 6.50 13.38 -15.65
C LEU A 341 7.88 13.28 -16.33
N GLY A 342 8.69 12.33 -15.91
CA GLY A 342 10.11 12.31 -16.27
C GLY A 342 10.80 13.63 -15.85
N PRO A 343 11.51 14.32 -16.75
CA PRO A 343 12.17 15.58 -16.42
C PRO A 343 11.23 16.81 -16.42
N ILE A 344 9.95 16.64 -16.77
CA ILE A 344 9.01 17.76 -16.98
C ILE A 344 8.19 18.00 -15.73
N PRO A 345 8.30 19.15 -15.06
CA PRO A 345 7.44 19.51 -13.95
C PRO A 345 5.98 19.66 -14.41
N VAL A 346 5.06 19.16 -13.61
CA VAL A 346 3.61 19.23 -13.89
C VAL A 346 3.02 20.45 -13.21
N PRO A 347 2.27 21.30 -13.92
CA PRO A 347 1.54 22.41 -13.30
C PRO A 347 0.59 21.95 -12.19
N SER A 348 0.52 22.71 -11.09
CA SER A 348 -0.20 22.35 -9.87
C SER A 348 -1.66 21.96 -10.12
N PHE A 349 -2.38 22.69 -11.00
CA PHE A 349 -3.76 22.37 -11.33
C PHE A 349 -3.92 21.03 -12.07
N LEU A 350 -2.92 20.63 -12.89
CA LEU A 350 -2.92 19.33 -13.57
C LEU A 350 -2.65 18.19 -12.58
N VAL A 351 -1.74 18.38 -11.62
CA VAL A 351 -1.54 17.39 -10.54
C VAL A 351 -2.85 17.19 -9.77
N TRP A 352 -3.55 18.28 -9.45
CA TRP A 352 -4.87 18.20 -8.84
C TRP A 352 -5.87 17.44 -9.72
N ALA A 353 -5.96 17.77 -11.01
CA ALA A 353 -6.92 17.14 -11.91
C ALA A 353 -6.67 15.64 -12.10
N ILE A 354 -5.40 15.22 -12.16
CA ILE A 354 -4.99 13.82 -12.40
C ILE A 354 -5.08 13.00 -11.10
N LYS A 355 -4.64 13.54 -9.97
CA LYS A 355 -4.55 12.81 -8.69
C LYS A 355 -5.39 13.44 -7.60
N GLY A 356 -5.22 14.73 -7.33
CA GLY A 356 -5.76 15.40 -6.15
C GLY A 356 -7.28 15.42 -6.08
N ARG A 357 -7.98 15.38 -7.21
CA ARG A 357 -9.45 15.44 -7.25
C ARG A 357 -10.10 14.25 -6.54
N THR A 358 -9.68 13.04 -6.87
CA THR A 358 -10.32 11.81 -6.38
C THR A 358 -9.36 10.84 -5.70
N LEU A 359 -8.04 11.10 -5.74
CA LEU A 359 -7.00 10.15 -5.32
C LEU A 359 -7.17 8.76 -5.97
N GLY A 360 -7.84 8.71 -7.13
CA GLY A 360 -8.09 7.48 -7.88
C GLY A 360 -9.21 6.60 -7.33
N MET A 361 -10.01 7.06 -6.37
CA MET A 361 -11.08 6.28 -5.73
C MET A 361 -12.11 5.73 -6.72
N GLU A 362 -12.31 6.36 -7.87
CA GLU A 362 -13.17 5.87 -8.96
C GLU A 362 -12.72 4.52 -9.54
N ARG A 363 -11.53 4.08 -9.19
CA ARG A 363 -10.98 2.77 -9.59
C ARG A 363 -11.27 1.66 -8.59
N THR A 364 -11.65 1.98 -7.35
CA THR A 364 -11.80 1.00 -6.26
C THR A 364 -12.72 -0.16 -6.66
N ALA A 365 -13.94 0.14 -7.09
CA ALA A 365 -14.90 -0.87 -7.52
C ALA A 365 -14.41 -1.63 -8.77
N LYS A 366 -13.72 -0.94 -9.70
CA LYS A 366 -13.18 -1.57 -10.91
C LYS A 366 -12.05 -2.56 -10.61
N TYR A 367 -11.27 -2.29 -9.56
CA TYR A 367 -10.27 -3.23 -9.06
C TYR A 367 -10.92 -4.46 -8.46
N ALA A 368 -11.87 -4.26 -7.53
CA ALA A 368 -12.53 -5.36 -6.84
C ALA A 368 -13.27 -6.29 -7.82
N ASN A 369 -13.95 -5.74 -8.84
CA ASN A 369 -14.70 -6.50 -9.84
C ASN A 369 -13.90 -6.90 -11.09
N GLY A 370 -12.62 -6.53 -11.16
CA GLY A 370 -11.74 -6.89 -12.26
C GLY A 370 -11.99 -6.15 -13.58
N THR A 371 -12.83 -5.11 -13.64
CA THR A 371 -13.10 -4.37 -14.91
C THR A 371 -11.97 -3.42 -15.33
N MET A 372 -10.87 -3.39 -14.56
CA MET A 372 -9.63 -2.70 -14.93
C MET A 372 -8.84 -3.43 -16.04
N TRP A 373 -9.05 -4.75 -16.25
CA TRP A 373 -8.22 -5.60 -17.12
C TRP A 373 -8.97 -6.33 -18.24
#